data_3ad295d3e06ca8223f8b5499fe8086b8
#
_entry.id   3ad295d3e06ca8223f8b5499fe8086b8
#
_cell.length_a   1.000
_cell.length_b   1.000
_cell.length_c   1.000
_cell.angle_alpha   90.00
_cell.angle_beta   90.00
_cell.angle_gamma   90.00
#
_symmetry.space_group_name_H-M   'P 1'
#
loop_
_entity.id
_entity.type
_entity.pdbx_description
1 polymer ?
#
loop_
_entity_poly.entity_id
_entity_poly.type
_entity_poly.pdbx_seq_one_letter_code
_entity_poly.pdbx_strand_id
1 'polypeptide(L)'
;MGRQRTKPAPTPPTTTRGRRTRDGLILAGREILEQRGWSAFTPEAVAQTAGVSYGTFYTYFESRDDLLHHVVRSVAGEMLAASLVSPDGVDDPYARLVESNRLYLRAWDRASKVLRLVDQGAAADEALRQIVHEIRDFYVGRATKGLRRLQDAGLANPDLDPRLTALALGSMVEQVAHARSAMEEPYDEDTVVDHLSRLWASAIGLQGAPDEGWAARARATAGTASD
;
A
#
# COMPACT_ATOMS: atom_id res chain seq x y z
N MET A 1 -19.98 -14.83 -42.69
CA MET A 1 -19.98 -14.68 -41.20
C MET A 1 -18.94 -15.64 -40.64
N GLY A 2 -17.71 -15.14 -40.42
CA GLY A 2 -16.62 -15.92 -39.87
C GLY A 2 -16.75 -15.98 -38.34
N ARG A 3 -16.90 -17.18 -37.79
CA ARG A 3 -16.79 -17.42 -36.33
C ARG A 3 -15.38 -17.05 -35.91
N GLN A 4 -15.21 -15.92 -35.20
CA GLN A 4 -14.01 -15.67 -34.42
C GLN A 4 -13.91 -16.78 -33.40
N ARG A 5 -12.91 -17.67 -33.57
CA ARG A 5 -12.52 -18.65 -32.53
C ARG A 5 -11.86 -17.84 -31.40
N THR A 6 -12.60 -17.56 -30.36
CA THR A 6 -12.03 -17.06 -29.10
C THR A 6 -10.98 -18.06 -28.63
N LYS A 7 -9.71 -17.61 -28.55
CA LYS A 7 -8.63 -18.40 -28.01
C LYS A 7 -8.97 -18.68 -26.51
N PRO A 8 -8.87 -19.92 -26.04
CA PRO A 8 -9.13 -20.21 -24.62
C PRO A 8 -8.16 -19.40 -23.75
N ALA A 9 -8.67 -18.93 -22.61
CA ALA A 9 -7.88 -18.19 -21.62
C ALA A 9 -6.63 -19.01 -21.21
N PRO A 10 -5.48 -18.36 -20.98
CA PRO A 10 -4.28 -19.03 -20.54
C PRO A 10 -4.52 -19.78 -19.23
N THR A 11 -4.20 -21.06 -19.22
CA THR A 11 -4.32 -21.86 -18.00
C THR A 11 -3.11 -21.66 -17.11
N PRO A 12 -3.26 -21.54 -15.77
CA PRO A 12 -2.14 -21.42 -14.87
C PRO A 12 -1.12 -22.57 -15.06
N PRO A 13 0.19 -22.29 -15.08
CA PRO A 13 1.19 -23.29 -15.35
C PRO A 13 1.27 -24.32 -14.22
N THR A 14 1.23 -25.61 -14.57
CA THR A 14 1.31 -26.72 -13.61
C THR A 14 2.75 -27.14 -13.32
N THR A 15 3.69 -26.88 -14.23
CA THR A 15 5.10 -27.27 -14.10
C THR A 15 5.94 -26.16 -13.43
N THR A 16 7.03 -26.55 -12.75
CA THR A 16 7.98 -25.60 -12.14
C THR A 16 8.62 -24.69 -13.19
N ARG A 17 8.95 -25.21 -14.37
CA ARG A 17 9.48 -24.39 -15.47
C ARG A 17 8.46 -23.37 -15.95
N GLY A 18 7.20 -23.79 -16.11
CA GLY A 18 6.13 -22.88 -16.53
C GLY A 18 5.90 -21.75 -15.51
N ARG A 19 5.89 -22.08 -14.20
CA ARG A 19 5.79 -21.05 -13.14
C ARG A 19 6.94 -20.06 -13.21
N ARG A 20 8.19 -20.52 -13.31
CA ARG A 20 9.37 -19.63 -13.44
C ARG A 20 9.27 -18.72 -14.65
N THR A 21 8.81 -19.21 -15.80
CA THR A 21 8.64 -18.37 -17.00
C THR A 21 7.56 -17.33 -16.79
N ARG A 22 6.42 -17.69 -16.19
CA ARG A 22 5.35 -16.75 -15.88
C ARG A 22 5.79 -15.67 -14.90
N ASP A 23 6.46 -16.05 -13.83
CA ASP A 23 6.99 -15.13 -12.84
C ASP A 23 8.06 -14.22 -13.45
N GLY A 24 8.91 -14.73 -14.33
CA GLY A 24 9.87 -13.94 -15.09
C GLY A 24 9.22 -12.87 -15.98
N LEU A 25 8.08 -13.18 -16.61
CA LEU A 25 7.31 -12.20 -17.38
C LEU A 25 6.69 -11.11 -16.48
N ILE A 26 6.20 -11.47 -15.29
CA ILE A 26 5.67 -10.50 -14.32
C ILE A 26 6.78 -9.56 -13.84
N LEU A 27 7.95 -10.10 -13.49
CA LEU A 27 9.12 -9.32 -13.07
C LEU A 27 9.62 -8.37 -14.18
N ALA A 28 9.72 -8.88 -15.42
CA ALA A 28 10.08 -8.06 -16.58
C ALA A 28 9.07 -6.94 -16.86
N GLY A 29 7.78 -7.23 -16.71
CA GLY A 29 6.72 -6.24 -16.81
C GLY A 29 6.85 -5.14 -15.77
N ARG A 30 7.08 -5.52 -14.51
CA ARG A 30 7.34 -4.58 -13.41
C ARG A 30 8.56 -3.70 -13.70
N GLU A 31 9.68 -4.29 -14.09
CA GLU A 31 10.90 -3.56 -14.42
C GLU A 31 10.67 -2.51 -15.51
N ILE A 32 9.96 -2.87 -16.57
CA ILE A 32 9.62 -1.93 -17.65
C ILE A 32 8.76 -0.79 -17.13
N LEU A 33 7.72 -1.07 -16.32
CA LEU A 33 6.86 -0.03 -15.75
C LEU A 33 7.65 0.93 -14.85
N GLU A 34 8.53 0.41 -14.01
CA GLU A 34 9.31 1.20 -13.06
C GLU A 34 10.41 2.03 -13.71
N GLN A 35 11.05 1.52 -14.78
CA GLN A 35 12.19 2.17 -15.41
C GLN A 35 11.83 2.98 -16.65
N ARG A 36 10.84 2.52 -17.44
CA ARG A 36 10.55 3.04 -18.79
C ARG A 36 9.11 3.57 -18.91
N GLY A 37 8.27 3.31 -17.92
CA GLY A 37 6.89 3.79 -17.86
C GLY A 37 5.91 3.04 -18.75
N TRP A 38 4.67 3.54 -18.78
CA TRP A 38 3.53 2.89 -19.43
C TRP A 38 3.69 2.70 -20.95
N SER A 39 4.26 3.68 -21.64
CA SER A 39 4.40 3.63 -23.11
C SER A 39 5.32 2.50 -23.59
N ALA A 40 6.30 2.11 -22.77
CA ALA A 40 7.24 1.02 -23.06
C ALA A 40 6.70 -0.36 -22.64
N PHE A 41 5.62 -0.43 -21.88
CA PHE A 41 5.02 -1.67 -21.38
C PHE A 41 4.21 -2.36 -22.49
N THR A 42 4.91 -3.07 -23.37
CA THR A 42 4.32 -3.84 -24.49
C THR A 42 4.65 -5.33 -24.37
N PRO A 43 3.81 -6.23 -24.89
CA PRO A 43 4.10 -7.66 -24.90
C PRO A 43 5.47 -8.03 -25.48
N GLU A 44 5.88 -7.31 -26.55
CA GLU A 44 7.18 -7.50 -27.20
C GLU A 44 8.34 -7.14 -26.27
N ALA A 45 8.27 -5.96 -25.64
CA ALA A 45 9.30 -5.48 -24.72
C ALA A 45 9.40 -6.39 -23.49
N VAL A 46 8.27 -6.84 -22.95
CA VAL A 46 8.21 -7.75 -21.80
C VAL A 46 8.82 -9.11 -22.17
N ALA A 47 8.45 -9.71 -23.31
CA ALA A 47 9.00 -10.98 -23.75
C ALA A 47 10.52 -10.87 -23.96
N GLN A 48 10.98 -9.79 -24.59
CA GLN A 48 12.41 -9.52 -24.80
C GLN A 48 13.16 -9.40 -23.48
N THR A 49 12.65 -8.61 -22.53
CA THR A 49 13.26 -8.43 -21.20
C THR A 49 13.29 -9.74 -20.41
N ALA A 50 12.24 -10.54 -20.51
CA ALA A 50 12.15 -11.86 -19.85
C ALA A 50 12.98 -12.96 -20.57
N GLY A 51 13.62 -12.67 -21.71
CA GLY A 51 14.42 -13.64 -22.49
C GLY A 51 13.60 -14.76 -23.12
N VAL A 52 12.34 -14.49 -23.49
CA VAL A 52 11.44 -15.45 -24.12
C VAL A 52 10.90 -14.97 -25.46
N SER A 53 10.31 -15.87 -26.25
CA SER A 53 9.69 -15.48 -27.52
C SER A 53 8.38 -14.70 -27.29
N TYR A 54 8.02 -13.84 -28.25
CA TYR A 54 6.73 -13.15 -28.28
C TYR A 54 5.53 -14.10 -28.15
N GLY A 55 5.57 -15.26 -28.80
CA GLY A 55 4.55 -16.29 -28.70
C GLY A 55 4.44 -16.89 -27.29
N THR A 56 5.55 -16.92 -26.54
CA THR A 56 5.57 -17.40 -25.15
C THR A 56 4.79 -16.47 -24.23
N PHE A 57 4.81 -15.16 -24.45
CA PHE A 57 3.98 -14.22 -23.70
C PHE A 57 2.52 -14.65 -23.71
N TYR A 58 1.95 -14.90 -24.90
CA TYR A 58 0.55 -15.29 -25.05
C TYR A 58 0.21 -16.71 -24.61
N THR A 59 1.19 -17.49 -24.18
CA THR A 59 0.95 -18.74 -23.48
C THR A 59 0.50 -18.51 -22.03
N TYR A 60 0.93 -17.38 -21.42
CA TYR A 60 0.71 -17.08 -20.02
C TYR A 60 -0.25 -15.93 -19.75
N PHE A 61 -0.38 -14.98 -20.68
CA PHE A 61 -1.21 -13.78 -20.54
C PHE A 61 -2.03 -13.54 -21.80
N GLU A 62 -3.31 -13.17 -21.62
CA GLU A 62 -4.23 -12.89 -22.75
C GLU A 62 -3.89 -11.58 -23.43
N SER A 63 -3.46 -10.60 -22.64
CA SER A 63 -3.21 -9.23 -23.11
C SER A 63 -2.16 -8.54 -22.24
N ARG A 64 -1.77 -7.34 -22.65
CA ARG A 64 -0.97 -6.43 -21.84
C ARG A 64 -1.65 -6.09 -20.51
N ASP A 65 -2.94 -5.86 -20.52
CA ASP A 65 -3.71 -5.47 -19.35
C ASP A 65 -3.85 -6.65 -18.37
N ASP A 66 -4.01 -7.89 -18.88
CA ASP A 66 -3.95 -9.09 -18.05
C ASP A 66 -2.60 -9.22 -17.32
N LEU A 67 -1.47 -9.02 -18.00
CA LEU A 67 -0.18 -8.95 -17.35
C LEU A 67 -0.10 -7.81 -16.32
N LEU A 68 -0.65 -6.62 -16.62
CA LEU A 68 -0.68 -5.50 -15.69
C LEU A 68 -1.35 -5.88 -14.36
N HIS A 69 -2.52 -6.51 -14.42
CA HIS A 69 -3.23 -6.98 -13.22
C HIS A 69 -2.35 -7.92 -12.38
N HIS A 70 -1.57 -8.78 -13.01
CA HIS A 70 -0.64 -9.67 -12.31
C HIS A 70 0.55 -8.94 -11.71
N VAL A 71 1.11 -7.95 -12.39
CA VAL A 71 2.19 -7.09 -11.86
C VAL A 71 1.68 -6.33 -10.64
N VAL A 72 0.51 -5.70 -10.74
CA VAL A 72 -0.08 -4.93 -9.62
C VAL A 72 -0.38 -5.83 -8.43
N ARG A 73 -0.95 -7.04 -8.64
CA ARG A 73 -1.15 -8.01 -7.56
C ARG A 73 0.14 -8.47 -6.91
N SER A 74 1.23 -8.62 -7.67
CA SER A 74 2.54 -8.96 -7.11
C SER A 74 3.04 -7.86 -6.19
N VAL A 75 2.98 -6.60 -6.64
CA VAL A 75 3.37 -5.42 -5.85
C VAL A 75 2.50 -5.27 -4.59
N ALA A 76 1.17 -5.43 -4.73
CA ALA A 76 0.25 -5.43 -3.61
C ALA A 76 0.60 -6.53 -2.59
N GLY A 77 0.87 -7.75 -3.06
CA GLY A 77 1.27 -8.87 -2.21
C GLY A 77 2.55 -8.58 -1.41
N GLU A 78 3.55 -7.94 -2.01
CA GLU A 78 4.77 -7.52 -1.33
C GLU A 78 4.51 -6.45 -0.26
N MET A 79 3.66 -5.46 -0.55
CA MET A 79 3.25 -4.44 0.43
C MET A 79 2.56 -5.08 1.64
N LEU A 80 1.62 -6.00 1.38
CA LEU A 80 0.89 -6.70 2.44
C LEU A 80 1.83 -7.57 3.28
N ALA A 81 2.73 -8.32 2.63
CA ALA A 81 3.71 -9.16 3.30
C ALA A 81 4.66 -8.36 4.20
N ALA A 82 5.17 -7.21 3.70
CA ALA A 82 6.01 -6.32 4.49
C ALA A 82 5.32 -5.81 5.75
N SER A 83 3.99 -5.63 5.70
CA SER A 83 3.19 -5.15 6.83
C SER A 83 2.81 -6.25 7.84
N LEU A 84 2.95 -7.53 7.45
CA LEU A 84 2.68 -8.66 8.34
C LEU A 84 3.84 -8.94 9.30
N VAL A 85 5.01 -8.38 9.04
CA VAL A 85 6.13 -8.39 9.99
C VAL A 85 5.66 -7.59 11.21
N SER A 86 5.12 -8.30 12.19
CA SER A 86 4.80 -7.70 13.48
C SER A 86 6.10 -7.30 14.13
N PRO A 87 6.22 -6.12 14.73
CA PRO A 87 7.36 -5.81 15.58
C PRO A 87 7.26 -6.69 16.83
N ASP A 88 7.68 -7.95 16.70
CA ASP A 88 7.75 -8.89 17.80
C ASP A 88 8.72 -8.32 18.86
N GLY A 89 8.26 -8.26 20.11
CA GLY A 89 9.05 -7.75 21.24
C GLY A 89 8.94 -6.25 21.50
N VAL A 90 8.08 -5.51 20.78
CA VAL A 90 7.75 -4.13 21.14
C VAL A 90 6.47 -4.11 21.97
N ASP A 91 6.62 -4.06 23.30
CA ASP A 91 5.45 -4.03 24.21
C ASP A 91 4.77 -2.66 24.25
N ASP A 92 5.51 -1.59 23.92
CA ASP A 92 4.98 -0.24 23.90
C ASP A 92 4.02 0.00 22.70
N PRO A 93 2.74 0.36 22.95
CA PRO A 93 1.75 0.62 21.89
C PRO A 93 2.14 1.76 20.97
N TYR A 94 2.79 2.82 21.48
CA TYR A 94 3.22 3.94 20.66
C TYR A 94 4.37 3.52 19.72
N ALA A 95 5.37 2.81 20.23
CA ALA A 95 6.46 2.31 19.40
C ALA A 95 5.98 1.34 18.31
N ARG A 96 4.94 0.52 18.60
CA ARG A 96 4.29 -0.32 17.57
C ARG A 96 3.59 0.50 16.49
N LEU A 97 2.97 1.61 16.86
CA LEU A 97 2.34 2.53 15.92
C LEU A 97 3.39 3.18 15.00
N VAL A 98 4.48 3.68 15.57
CA VAL A 98 5.63 4.25 14.85
C VAL A 98 6.17 3.25 13.82
N GLU A 99 6.44 2.02 14.24
CA GLU A 99 6.96 0.99 13.35
C GLU A 99 5.96 0.58 12.26
N SER A 100 4.67 0.53 12.59
CA SER A 100 3.62 0.25 11.60
C SER A 100 3.56 1.32 10.50
N ASN A 101 3.67 2.61 10.86
CA ASN A 101 3.72 3.71 9.91
C ASN A 101 5.00 3.64 9.06
N ARG A 102 6.15 3.35 9.69
CA ARG A 102 7.44 3.19 8.99
C ARG A 102 7.38 2.08 7.94
N LEU A 103 6.90 0.91 8.33
CA LEU A 103 6.74 -0.24 7.42
C LEU A 103 5.81 0.07 6.24
N TYR A 104 4.70 0.79 6.50
CA TYR A 104 3.77 1.22 5.46
C TYR A 104 4.46 2.18 4.47
N LEU A 105 5.11 3.23 4.96
CA LEU A 105 5.77 4.22 4.10
C LEU A 105 6.86 3.59 3.24
N ARG A 106 7.68 2.71 3.81
CA ARG A 106 8.70 1.96 3.05
C ARG A 106 8.10 1.02 2.01
N ALA A 107 6.98 0.37 2.33
CA ALA A 107 6.29 -0.47 1.36
C ALA A 107 5.71 0.36 0.22
N TRP A 108 5.13 1.53 0.56
CA TRP A 108 4.62 2.49 -0.41
C TRP A 108 5.73 2.99 -1.34
N ASP A 109 6.87 3.43 -0.81
CA ASP A 109 7.98 3.96 -1.61
C ASP A 109 8.47 2.96 -2.65
N ARG A 110 8.59 1.67 -2.27
CA ARG A 110 8.96 0.59 -3.19
C ARG A 110 7.91 0.35 -4.28
N ALA A 111 6.64 0.55 -3.98
CA ALA A 111 5.52 0.32 -4.88
C ALA A 111 5.09 1.55 -5.67
N SER A 112 5.51 2.75 -5.27
CA SER A 112 4.96 4.04 -5.68
C SER A 112 4.89 4.25 -7.19
N LYS A 113 5.89 3.78 -7.95
CA LYS A 113 5.92 3.93 -9.42
C LYS A 113 4.80 3.14 -10.10
N VAL A 114 4.56 1.91 -9.63
CA VAL A 114 3.47 1.05 -10.15
C VAL A 114 2.13 1.58 -9.68
N LEU A 115 2.00 1.95 -8.39
CA LEU A 115 0.74 2.44 -7.81
C LEU A 115 0.25 3.72 -8.48
N ARG A 116 1.13 4.66 -8.84
CA ARG A 116 0.74 5.85 -9.60
C ARG A 116 0.13 5.55 -10.95
N LEU A 117 0.59 4.49 -11.62
CA LEU A 117 -0.02 4.05 -12.88
C LEU A 117 -1.40 3.44 -12.65
N VAL A 118 -1.56 2.72 -11.54
CA VAL A 118 -2.84 2.16 -11.11
C VAL A 118 -3.85 3.26 -10.82
N ASP A 119 -3.48 4.32 -10.10
CA ASP A 119 -4.35 5.45 -9.78
C ASP A 119 -4.87 6.14 -11.05
N GLN A 120 -4.01 6.26 -12.08
CA GLN A 120 -4.42 6.82 -13.37
C GLN A 120 -5.37 5.90 -14.16
N GLY A 121 -5.21 4.58 -14.03
CA GLY A 121 -5.97 3.57 -14.77
C GLY A 121 -7.22 3.06 -14.06
N ALA A 122 -7.24 3.07 -12.72
CA ALA A 122 -8.29 2.45 -11.90
C ALA A 122 -9.69 3.05 -12.13
N ALA A 123 -9.78 4.30 -12.59
CA ALA A 123 -11.07 4.92 -12.92
C ALA A 123 -11.80 4.19 -14.04
N ALA A 124 -11.07 3.57 -14.97
CA ALA A 124 -11.61 2.89 -16.16
C ALA A 124 -11.50 1.35 -16.10
N ASP A 125 -10.75 0.80 -15.14
CA ASP A 125 -10.46 -0.64 -15.03
C ASP A 125 -10.95 -1.21 -13.69
N GLU A 126 -11.99 -2.06 -13.78
CA GLU A 126 -12.61 -2.70 -12.61
C GLU A 126 -11.63 -3.61 -11.86
N ALA A 127 -10.75 -4.34 -12.56
CA ALA A 127 -9.80 -5.24 -11.92
C ALA A 127 -8.75 -4.47 -11.12
N LEU A 128 -8.29 -3.32 -11.62
CA LEU A 128 -7.38 -2.44 -10.88
C LEU A 128 -8.09 -1.82 -9.66
N ARG A 129 -9.33 -1.36 -9.80
CA ARG A 129 -10.12 -0.87 -8.65
C ARG A 129 -10.25 -1.93 -7.56
N GLN A 130 -10.54 -3.17 -7.95
CA GLN A 130 -10.67 -4.28 -7.00
C GLN A 130 -9.36 -4.49 -6.22
N ILE A 131 -8.19 -4.45 -6.88
CA ILE A 131 -6.90 -4.61 -6.20
C ILE A 131 -6.65 -3.46 -5.22
N VAL A 132 -6.95 -2.23 -5.60
CA VAL A 132 -6.84 -1.06 -4.69
C VAL A 132 -7.74 -1.22 -3.47
N HIS A 133 -8.98 -1.69 -3.65
CA HIS A 133 -9.89 -1.97 -2.54
C HIS A 133 -9.36 -3.09 -1.63
N GLU A 134 -8.82 -4.17 -2.18
CA GLU A 134 -8.22 -5.27 -1.41
C GLU A 134 -7.05 -4.78 -0.53
N ILE A 135 -6.17 -3.93 -1.08
CA ILE A 135 -5.07 -3.31 -0.33
C ILE A 135 -5.63 -2.46 0.83
N ARG A 136 -6.57 -1.57 0.54
CA ARG A 136 -7.19 -0.68 1.54
C ARG A 136 -7.88 -1.48 2.64
N ASP A 137 -8.71 -2.45 2.29
CA ASP A 137 -9.43 -3.28 3.25
C ASP A 137 -8.50 -4.07 4.17
N PHE A 138 -7.36 -4.53 3.66
CA PHE A 138 -6.35 -5.17 4.48
C PHE A 138 -5.79 -4.21 5.55
N TYR A 139 -5.33 -3.02 5.16
CA TYR A 139 -4.73 -2.05 6.09
C TYR A 139 -5.76 -1.52 7.09
N VAL A 140 -6.96 -1.16 6.63
CA VAL A 140 -8.06 -0.74 7.50
C VAL A 140 -8.46 -1.85 8.47
N GLY A 141 -8.60 -3.09 8.00
CA GLY A 141 -8.93 -4.22 8.84
C GLY A 141 -7.88 -4.50 9.92
N ARG A 142 -6.59 -4.39 9.58
CA ARG A 142 -5.48 -4.53 10.52
C ARG A 142 -5.49 -3.42 11.58
N ALA A 143 -5.62 -2.15 11.16
CA ALA A 143 -5.69 -1.01 12.06
C ALA A 143 -6.93 -1.08 12.98
N THR A 144 -8.10 -1.48 12.45
CA THR A 144 -9.32 -1.72 13.23
C THR A 144 -9.08 -2.72 14.36
N LYS A 145 -8.45 -3.87 14.04
CA LYS A 145 -8.12 -4.90 15.06
C LYS A 145 -7.13 -4.37 16.10
N GLY A 146 -6.16 -3.55 15.67
CA GLY A 146 -5.21 -2.90 16.56
C GLY A 146 -5.90 -1.95 17.55
N LEU A 147 -6.75 -1.07 17.02
CA LEU A 147 -7.48 -0.09 17.83
C LEU A 147 -8.44 -0.75 18.83
N ARG A 148 -9.18 -1.80 18.42
CA ARG A 148 -10.02 -2.57 19.35
C ARG A 148 -9.23 -3.13 20.51
N ARG A 149 -8.06 -3.73 20.25
CA ARG A 149 -7.18 -4.24 21.33
C ARG A 149 -6.73 -3.15 22.29
N LEU A 150 -6.45 -1.95 21.80
CA LEU A 150 -6.10 -0.80 22.64
C LEU A 150 -7.30 -0.32 23.48
N GLN A 151 -8.49 -0.28 22.91
CA GLN A 151 -9.73 0.05 23.63
C GLN A 151 -10.05 -0.99 24.72
N ASP A 152 -9.96 -2.28 24.39
CA ASP A 152 -10.20 -3.39 25.34
C ASP A 152 -9.18 -3.35 26.50
N ALA A 153 -7.97 -2.87 26.25
CA ALA A 153 -6.94 -2.66 27.28
C ALA A 153 -7.07 -1.32 28.03
N GLY A 154 -8.06 -0.47 27.70
CA GLY A 154 -8.22 0.86 28.30
C GLY A 154 -7.14 1.87 27.91
N LEU A 155 -6.39 1.61 26.83
CA LEU A 155 -5.28 2.44 26.35
C LEU A 155 -5.68 3.42 25.24
N ALA A 156 -6.88 3.33 24.70
CA ALA A 156 -7.42 4.24 23.69
C ALA A 156 -8.87 4.61 24.01
N ASN A 157 -9.32 5.74 23.47
CA ASN A 157 -10.68 6.25 23.68
C ASN A 157 -11.73 5.22 23.22
N PRO A 158 -12.59 4.71 24.13
CA PRO A 158 -13.61 3.70 23.83
C PRO A 158 -14.78 4.23 23.00
N ASP A 159 -14.99 5.56 22.95
CA ASP A 159 -16.11 6.17 22.23
C ASP A 159 -15.90 6.26 20.72
N LEU A 160 -14.69 5.99 20.25
CA LEU A 160 -14.37 6.00 18.82
C LEU A 160 -14.81 4.70 18.15
N ASP A 161 -15.52 4.79 17.01
CA ASP A 161 -15.73 3.62 16.15
C ASP A 161 -14.39 3.14 15.56
N PRO A 162 -13.96 1.90 15.84
CA PRO A 162 -12.64 1.44 15.44
C PRO A 162 -12.44 1.38 13.93
N ARG A 163 -13.49 1.05 13.15
CA ARG A 163 -13.38 0.93 11.71
C ARG A 163 -13.34 2.30 11.03
N LEU A 164 -14.20 3.21 11.44
CA LEU A 164 -14.23 4.57 10.90
C LEU A 164 -12.94 5.32 11.24
N THR A 165 -12.45 5.18 12.46
CA THR A 165 -11.19 5.78 12.91
C THR A 165 -10.00 5.21 12.11
N ALA A 166 -9.94 3.88 11.94
CA ALA A 166 -8.90 3.25 11.15
C ALA A 166 -8.94 3.69 9.67
N LEU A 167 -10.14 3.85 9.09
CA LEU A 167 -10.30 4.35 7.73
C LEU A 167 -9.81 5.80 7.63
N ALA A 168 -10.26 6.69 8.50
CA ALA A 168 -9.91 8.11 8.45
C ALA A 168 -8.40 8.33 8.60
N LEU A 169 -7.81 7.75 9.65
CA LEU A 169 -6.39 7.93 9.94
C LEU A 169 -5.50 7.15 8.95
N GLY A 170 -5.94 5.97 8.49
CA GLY A 170 -5.26 5.24 7.43
C GLY A 170 -5.23 6.00 6.10
N SER A 171 -6.35 6.64 5.71
CA SER A 171 -6.40 7.49 4.53
C SER A 171 -5.49 8.72 4.66
N MET A 172 -5.34 9.29 5.85
CA MET A 172 -4.36 10.35 6.11
C MET A 172 -2.93 9.87 5.80
N VAL A 173 -2.54 8.70 6.30
CA VAL A 173 -1.21 8.12 6.06
C VAL A 173 -1.01 7.82 4.57
N GLU A 174 -2.01 7.20 3.92
CA GLU A 174 -2.01 6.91 2.48
C GLU A 174 -1.81 8.18 1.65
N GLN A 175 -2.56 9.25 1.95
CA GLN A 175 -2.46 10.50 1.22
C GLN A 175 -1.11 11.19 1.42
N VAL A 176 -0.54 11.16 2.62
CA VAL A 176 0.81 11.71 2.88
C VAL A 176 1.87 10.89 2.15
N ALA A 177 1.77 9.57 2.13
CA ALA A 177 2.68 8.71 1.38
C ALA A 177 2.62 9.01 -0.12
N HIS A 178 1.41 9.19 -0.67
CA HIS A 178 1.20 9.57 -2.07
C HIS A 178 1.81 10.95 -2.37
N ALA A 179 1.50 11.97 -1.57
CA ALA A 179 2.02 13.33 -1.74
C ALA A 179 3.55 13.38 -1.65
N ARG A 180 4.15 12.67 -0.67
CA ARG A 180 5.61 12.60 -0.51
C ARG A 180 6.30 12.05 -1.76
N SER A 181 5.74 11.02 -2.38
CA SER A 181 6.31 10.43 -3.61
C SER A 181 6.19 11.34 -4.85
N ALA A 182 5.36 12.38 -4.81
CA ALA A 182 5.09 13.32 -5.90
C ALA A 182 5.68 14.72 -5.67
N MET A 183 6.13 15.05 -4.45
CA MET A 183 6.66 16.38 -4.10
C MET A 183 8.13 16.52 -4.53
N GLU A 184 8.51 17.75 -4.94
CA GLU A 184 9.91 18.11 -5.28
C GLU A 184 10.77 18.26 -4.01
N GLU A 185 10.17 18.62 -2.87
CA GLU A 185 10.80 18.74 -1.55
C GLU A 185 10.22 17.69 -0.59
N PRO A 186 10.61 16.43 -0.68
CA PRO A 186 10.09 15.39 0.18
C PRO A 186 10.65 15.54 1.60
N TYR A 187 9.77 15.49 2.60
CA TYR A 187 10.19 15.29 3.98
C TYR A 187 10.92 13.95 4.12
N ASP A 188 11.94 13.91 4.99
CA ASP A 188 12.61 12.66 5.32
C ASP A 188 11.65 11.67 6.02
N GLU A 189 11.97 10.39 5.92
CA GLU A 189 11.12 9.31 6.43
C GLU A 189 10.85 9.47 7.93
N ASP A 190 11.89 9.77 8.72
CA ASP A 190 11.77 9.83 10.17
C ASP A 190 10.86 10.96 10.63
N THR A 191 10.97 12.14 10.01
CA THR A 191 10.08 13.27 10.25
C THR A 191 8.62 12.92 9.95
N VAL A 192 8.35 12.27 8.83
CA VAL A 192 6.98 11.87 8.43
C VAL A 192 6.43 10.81 9.38
N VAL A 193 7.23 9.78 9.70
CA VAL A 193 6.83 8.72 10.63
C VAL A 193 6.48 9.29 12.00
N ASP A 194 7.34 10.14 12.56
CA ASP A 194 7.11 10.76 13.87
C ASP A 194 5.81 11.57 13.86
N HIS A 195 5.65 12.44 12.87
CA HIS A 195 4.48 13.34 12.77
C HIS A 195 3.17 12.57 12.64
N LEU A 196 3.11 11.60 11.71
CA LEU A 196 1.93 10.76 11.51
C LEU A 196 1.61 9.93 12.75
N SER A 197 2.62 9.41 13.44
CA SER A 197 2.42 8.61 14.65
C SER A 197 1.87 9.44 15.81
N ARG A 198 2.33 10.67 15.97
CA ARG A 198 1.77 11.62 16.96
C ARG A 198 0.33 11.99 16.65
N LEU A 199 0.02 12.30 15.39
CA LEU A 199 -1.37 12.59 14.97
C LEU A 199 -2.29 11.40 15.25
N TRP A 200 -1.85 10.17 14.93
CA TRP A 200 -2.58 8.95 15.24
C TRP A 200 -2.81 8.78 16.74
N ALA A 201 -1.75 8.85 17.54
CA ALA A 201 -1.80 8.68 18.99
C ALA A 201 -2.72 9.70 19.65
N SER A 202 -2.60 10.98 19.25
CA SER A 202 -3.47 12.07 19.75
C SER A 202 -4.93 11.84 19.39
N ALA A 203 -5.22 11.44 18.14
CA ALA A 203 -6.59 11.25 17.66
C ALA A 203 -7.31 10.12 18.40
N ILE A 204 -6.61 9.03 18.75
CA ILE A 204 -7.18 7.91 19.48
C ILE A 204 -7.06 8.05 21.02
N GLY A 205 -6.44 9.13 21.51
CA GLY A 205 -6.21 9.32 22.95
C GLY A 205 -5.29 8.24 23.53
N LEU A 206 -4.23 7.82 22.81
CA LEU A 206 -3.35 6.75 23.22
C LEU A 206 -2.62 7.11 24.50
N GLN A 207 -2.84 6.33 25.56
CA GLN A 207 -2.15 6.51 26.84
C GLN A 207 -0.69 6.09 26.75
N GLY A 208 0.20 6.88 27.38
CA GLY A 208 1.64 6.65 27.31
C GLY A 208 2.31 7.16 26.04
N ALA A 209 1.56 7.75 25.09
CA ALA A 209 2.18 8.45 23.98
C ALA A 209 2.98 9.67 24.46
N PRO A 210 4.07 10.05 23.76
CA PRO A 210 4.84 11.24 24.13
C PRO A 210 3.94 12.47 24.13
N ASP A 211 3.78 13.10 25.31
CA ASP A 211 3.05 14.37 25.43
C ASP A 211 3.97 15.49 24.95
N GLU A 212 3.60 16.18 23.89
CA GLU A 212 4.36 17.31 23.38
C GLU A 212 4.25 18.57 24.24
N GLY A 213 3.49 18.53 25.32
CA GLY A 213 3.22 19.71 26.15
C GLY A 213 2.43 20.82 25.46
N TRP A 214 2.01 20.63 24.18
CA TRP A 214 1.20 21.63 23.46
C TRP A 214 -0.17 21.80 24.11
N ALA A 215 -0.80 20.70 24.56
CA ALA A 215 -2.08 20.74 25.26
C ALA A 215 -1.96 21.43 26.64
N ALA A 216 -0.82 21.28 27.30
CA ALA A 216 -0.51 22.00 28.52
C ALA A 216 -0.26 23.51 28.25
N ARG A 217 0.48 23.83 27.20
CA ARG A 217 0.70 25.22 26.75
C ARG A 217 -0.62 25.89 26.31
N ALA A 218 -1.47 25.18 25.55
CA ALA A 218 -2.76 25.71 25.12
C ALA A 218 -3.70 26.00 26.30
N ARG A 219 -3.68 25.15 27.35
CA ARG A 219 -4.43 25.40 28.59
C ARG A 219 -3.86 26.56 29.40
N ALA A 220 -2.55 26.70 29.45
CA ALA A 220 -1.90 27.83 30.13
C ALA A 220 -2.20 29.18 29.47
N THR A 221 -2.22 29.23 28.15
CA THR A 221 -2.57 30.48 27.41
C THR A 221 -4.08 30.81 27.48
N ALA A 222 -4.97 29.82 27.56
CA ALA A 222 -6.40 30.05 27.74
C ALA A 222 -6.75 30.53 29.16
N GLY A 223 -5.98 30.15 30.19
CA GLY A 223 -6.16 30.61 31.57
C GLY A 223 -5.69 32.04 31.84
N THR A 224 -4.83 32.60 30.99
CA THR A 224 -4.32 33.98 31.13
C THR A 224 -5.15 35.02 30.37
N ALA A 225 -6.15 34.63 29.60
CA ALA A 225 -7.04 35.51 28.84
C ALA A 225 -8.37 35.86 29.58
N SER A 226 -8.51 35.46 30.84
CA SER A 226 -9.73 35.64 31.66
C SER A 226 -9.54 36.53 32.91
N ASP A 227 -8.43 37.29 33.00
CA ASP A 227 -8.24 38.32 34.04
C ASP A 227 -8.27 39.76 33.46
#